data_8cca4d8699b5c555cbd07fb504917745
#
_entry.id   8cca4d8699b5c555cbd07fb504917745
#
_cell.length_a   1.000
_cell.length_b   1.000
_cell.length_c   1.000
_cell.angle_alpha   90.00
_cell.angle_beta   90.00
_cell.angle_gamma   90.00
#
_symmetry.space_group_name_H-M   'P 1'
#
loop_
_entity.id
_entity.type
_entity.pdbx_description
1 polymer ?
#
loop_
_entity_poly.entity_id
_entity_poly.type
_entity_poly.pdbx_seq_one_letter_code
_entity_poly.pdbx_strand_id
1 'polypeptide(L)'
;PAPVVSTVHDDDLLAIKADALTALTPLVGNLEQSAEEKFRTTMMLIQASDDRTLVRQAYESAQAIEDEKVKAQALLDVVNEINYFTSHTG
;
A
#
# COMPACT_ATOMS: atom_id res chain seq x y z
N PRO A 1 -33.54 -21.13 10.61
CA PRO A 1 -33.51 -19.78 10.23
C PRO A 1 -32.24 -19.42 9.59
N ALA A 2 -32.47 -18.81 8.54
CA ALA A 2 -31.38 -18.37 7.79
C ALA A 2 -30.53 -17.53 8.69
N PRO A 3 -29.28 -17.76 8.67
CA PRO A 3 -28.41 -16.85 9.30
C PRO A 3 -28.68 -15.51 8.70
N VAL A 4 -28.47 -14.56 9.51
CA VAL A 4 -28.60 -13.22 9.05
C VAL A 4 -27.78 -13.11 7.80
N VAL A 5 -28.47 -12.84 6.76
CA VAL A 5 -27.80 -12.57 5.55
C VAL A 5 -27.07 -11.28 5.75
N SER A 6 -25.81 -11.32 5.57
CA SER A 6 -25.05 -10.11 5.62
C SER A 6 -25.61 -9.17 4.57
N THR A 7 -25.89 -7.96 4.98
CA THR A 7 -26.28 -6.95 4.02
C THR A 7 -25.07 -6.41 3.28
N VAL A 8 -23.88 -6.87 3.65
CA VAL A 8 -22.65 -6.42 3.01
C VAL A 8 -22.19 -7.50 2.08
N HIS A 9 -22.18 -7.22 0.82
CA HIS A 9 -21.72 -8.15 -0.21
C HIS A 9 -20.27 -7.84 -0.56
N ASP A 10 -19.63 -8.75 -1.27
CA ASP A 10 -18.26 -8.54 -1.70
C ASP A 10 -18.09 -7.25 -2.48
N ASP A 11 -19.07 -6.93 -3.33
CA ASP A 11 -19.02 -5.68 -4.09
C ASP A 11 -19.06 -4.47 -3.17
N ASP A 12 -19.88 -4.55 -2.10
CA ASP A 12 -19.96 -3.47 -1.13
C ASP A 12 -18.66 -3.33 -0.37
N LEU A 13 -18.05 -4.46 -0.02
CA LEU A 13 -16.77 -4.44 0.68
C LEU A 13 -15.68 -3.84 -0.20
N LEU A 14 -15.68 -4.18 -1.47
CA LEU A 14 -14.69 -3.61 -2.39
C LEU A 14 -14.88 -2.12 -2.56
N ALA A 15 -16.13 -1.66 -2.59
CA ALA A 15 -16.41 -0.24 -2.68
C ALA A 15 -15.95 0.50 -1.43
N ILE A 16 -16.21 -0.08 -0.27
CA ILE A 16 -15.79 0.50 1.00
C ILE A 16 -14.24 0.53 1.05
N LYS A 17 -13.62 -0.53 0.62
CA LYS A 17 -12.15 -0.59 0.57
C LYS A 17 -11.60 0.53 -0.31
N ALA A 18 -12.18 0.70 -1.49
CA ALA A 18 -11.74 1.75 -2.41
C ALA A 18 -11.90 3.13 -1.79
N ASP A 19 -13.04 3.36 -1.13
CA ASP A 19 -13.30 4.64 -0.47
C ASP A 19 -12.31 4.87 0.66
N ALA A 20 -12.05 3.83 1.44
CA ALA A 20 -11.11 3.93 2.55
C ALA A 20 -9.70 4.22 2.07
N LEU A 21 -9.28 3.57 0.97
CA LEU A 21 -7.95 3.80 0.40
C LEU A 21 -7.84 5.22 -0.13
N THR A 22 -8.90 5.71 -0.76
CA THR A 22 -8.92 7.08 -1.27
C THR A 22 -8.81 8.07 -0.13
N ALA A 23 -9.52 7.82 0.96
CA ALA A 23 -9.49 8.70 2.12
C ALA A 23 -8.15 8.63 2.85
N LEU A 24 -7.56 7.44 2.90
CA LEU A 24 -6.32 7.21 3.64
C LEU A 24 -5.10 7.80 2.94
N THR A 25 -5.06 7.71 1.62
CA THR A 25 -3.87 8.09 0.86
C THR A 25 -3.32 9.47 1.23
N PRO A 26 -4.14 10.54 1.28
CA PRO A 26 -3.60 11.84 1.64
C PRO A 26 -3.23 11.96 3.11
N LEU A 27 -3.66 11.04 3.94
CA LEU A 27 -3.41 11.08 5.38
C LEU A 27 -2.18 10.30 5.80
N VAL A 28 -1.64 9.46 4.93
CA VAL A 28 -0.51 8.60 5.29
C VAL A 28 0.68 9.41 5.80
N GLY A 29 0.93 10.55 5.19
CA GLY A 29 2.04 11.39 5.60
C GLY A 29 1.87 12.02 6.98
N ASN A 30 0.65 12.02 7.50
CA ASN A 30 0.35 12.60 8.80
C ASN A 30 0.34 11.58 9.92
N LEU A 31 0.49 10.30 9.59
CA LEU A 31 0.56 9.26 10.61
C LEU A 31 1.92 9.31 11.28
N GLU A 32 1.91 9.21 12.60
CA GLU A 32 3.16 9.13 13.34
C GLU A 32 3.65 7.70 13.27
N GLN A 33 4.46 7.42 12.28
CA GLN A 33 4.97 6.08 12.04
C GLN A 33 6.46 6.13 11.84
N SER A 34 7.12 5.02 12.21
CA SER A 34 8.50 4.84 11.84
C SER A 34 8.61 4.73 10.32
N ALA A 35 9.83 4.89 9.80
CA ALA A 35 10.04 4.74 8.36
C ALA A 35 9.61 3.37 7.88
N GLU A 36 9.87 2.33 8.68
CA GLU A 36 9.49 0.98 8.32
C GLU A 36 7.98 0.82 8.25
N GLU A 37 7.26 1.36 9.23
CA GLU A 37 5.80 1.30 9.23
C GLU A 37 5.21 2.09 8.07
N LYS A 38 5.78 3.26 7.80
CA LYS A 38 5.35 4.09 6.70
C LYS A 38 5.54 3.37 5.37
N PHE A 39 6.67 2.69 5.24
CA PHE A 39 6.94 1.90 4.05
C PHE A 39 5.90 0.80 3.87
N ARG A 40 5.60 0.06 4.93
CA ARG A 40 4.62 -1.02 4.85
C ARG A 40 3.25 -0.51 4.47
N THR A 41 2.84 0.60 5.07
CA THR A 41 1.54 1.19 4.76
C THR A 41 1.49 1.63 3.31
N THR A 42 2.55 2.29 2.84
CA THR A 42 2.59 2.76 1.46
C THR A 42 2.56 1.59 0.47
N MET A 43 3.33 0.53 0.77
CA MET A 43 3.33 -0.65 -0.08
C MET A 43 1.96 -1.32 -0.12
N MET A 44 1.28 -1.36 1.02
CA MET A 44 -0.07 -1.92 1.06
C MET A 44 -1.01 -1.11 0.16
N LEU A 45 -0.90 0.21 0.20
CA LEU A 45 -1.72 1.08 -0.64
C LEU A 45 -1.42 0.86 -2.12
N ILE A 46 -0.14 0.73 -2.47
CA ILE A 46 0.25 0.48 -3.85
C ILE A 46 -0.36 -0.82 -4.34
N GLN A 47 -0.22 -1.87 -3.55
CA GLN A 47 -0.68 -3.19 -3.97
C GLN A 47 -2.20 -3.30 -4.01
N ALA A 48 -2.87 -2.59 -3.11
CA ALA A 48 -4.32 -2.65 -3.03
C ALA A 48 -5.01 -1.83 -4.12
N SER A 49 -4.37 -0.77 -4.59
CA SER A 49 -4.99 0.16 -5.54
C SER A 49 -4.25 0.27 -6.87
N ASP A 50 -3.14 -0.45 -7.03
CA ASP A 50 -2.29 -0.36 -8.23
C ASP A 50 -1.90 1.09 -8.53
N ASP A 51 -1.64 1.86 -7.50
CA ASP A 51 -1.34 3.27 -7.62
C ASP A 51 0.17 3.48 -7.74
N ARG A 52 0.66 3.56 -8.96
CA ARG A 52 2.10 3.71 -9.19
C ARG A 52 2.61 5.08 -8.74
N THR A 53 1.72 6.05 -8.51
CA THR A 53 2.17 7.37 -8.06
C THR A 53 2.74 7.32 -6.65
N LEU A 54 2.43 6.28 -5.89
CA LEU A 54 2.93 6.12 -4.53
C LEU A 54 4.30 5.45 -4.46
N VAL A 55 4.83 4.99 -5.59
CA VAL A 55 6.09 4.25 -5.59
C VAL A 55 7.24 5.11 -5.08
N ARG A 56 7.29 6.38 -5.48
CA ARG A 56 8.34 7.27 -4.99
C ARG A 56 8.29 7.43 -3.47
N GLN A 57 7.07 7.56 -2.93
CA GLN A 57 6.90 7.68 -1.49
C GLN A 57 7.39 6.42 -0.77
N ALA A 58 7.11 5.25 -1.33
CA ALA A 58 7.60 3.99 -0.78
C ALA A 58 9.12 3.95 -0.81
N TYR A 59 9.71 4.38 -1.92
CA TYR A 59 11.16 4.43 -2.06
C TYR A 59 11.79 5.34 -1.00
N GLU A 60 11.22 6.52 -0.80
CA GLU A 60 11.75 7.47 0.19
C GLU A 60 11.64 6.91 1.60
N SER A 61 10.53 6.26 1.91
CA SER A 61 10.38 5.62 3.22
C SER A 61 11.38 4.50 3.41
N ALA A 62 11.61 3.69 2.37
CA ALA A 62 12.59 2.62 2.43
C ALA A 62 13.99 3.18 2.70
N GLN A 63 14.34 4.29 2.06
CA GLN A 63 15.65 4.91 2.26
C GLN A 63 15.83 5.41 3.68
N ALA A 64 14.77 5.78 4.36
CA ALA A 64 14.82 6.29 5.72
C ALA A 64 14.90 5.19 6.78
N ILE A 65 14.76 3.92 6.40
CA ILE A 65 14.86 2.82 7.35
C ILE A 65 16.30 2.71 7.82
N GLU A 66 16.49 2.63 9.14
CA GLU A 66 17.83 2.63 9.72
C GLU A 66 18.48 1.25 9.69
N ASP A 67 17.70 0.19 9.93
CA ASP A 67 18.22 -1.16 9.92
C ASP A 67 18.57 -1.54 8.49
N GLU A 68 19.85 -1.84 8.25
CA GLU A 68 20.33 -2.08 6.89
C GLU A 68 19.71 -3.31 6.25
N LYS A 69 19.43 -4.34 7.04
CA LYS A 69 18.84 -5.56 6.49
C LYS A 69 17.39 -5.30 6.08
N VAL A 70 16.65 -4.61 6.94
CA VAL A 70 15.27 -4.25 6.66
C VAL A 70 15.21 -3.29 5.48
N LYS A 71 16.12 -2.33 5.45
CA LYS A 71 16.21 -1.37 4.36
C LYS A 71 16.47 -2.07 3.02
N ALA A 72 17.41 -3.01 3.02
CA ALA A 72 17.71 -3.75 1.80
C ALA A 72 16.49 -4.52 1.30
N GLN A 73 15.77 -5.16 2.21
CA GLN A 73 14.56 -5.89 1.84
C GLN A 73 13.50 -4.94 1.31
N ALA A 74 13.35 -3.78 1.95
CA ALA A 74 12.37 -2.79 1.53
C ALA A 74 12.70 -2.26 0.12
N LEU A 75 13.97 -1.97 -0.14
CA LEU A 75 14.38 -1.50 -1.45
C LEU A 75 14.16 -2.56 -2.53
N LEU A 76 14.39 -3.83 -2.18
CA LEU A 76 14.12 -4.93 -3.09
C LEU A 76 12.63 -5.01 -3.41
N ASP A 77 11.78 -4.81 -2.41
CA ASP A 77 10.33 -4.81 -2.62
C ASP A 77 9.92 -3.68 -3.57
N VAL A 78 10.55 -2.51 -3.44
CA VAL A 78 10.29 -1.40 -4.34
C VAL A 78 10.67 -1.77 -5.78
N VAL A 79 11.83 -2.40 -5.96
CA VAL A 79 12.27 -2.83 -7.28
C VAL A 79 11.26 -3.80 -7.88
N ASN A 80 10.80 -4.75 -7.07
CA ASN A 80 9.82 -5.74 -7.54
C ASN A 80 8.52 -5.06 -7.97
N GLU A 81 8.08 -4.05 -7.22
CA GLU A 81 6.87 -3.32 -7.56
C GLU A 81 7.02 -2.55 -8.87
N ILE A 82 8.18 -1.93 -9.05
CA ILE A 82 8.47 -1.21 -10.29
C ILE A 82 8.47 -2.19 -11.46
N ASN A 83 9.09 -3.36 -11.28
CA ASN A 83 9.08 -4.38 -12.32
C ASN A 83 7.66 -4.80 -12.67
N TYR A 84 6.82 -4.95 -11.67
CA TYR A 84 5.42 -5.28 -11.91
C TYR A 84 4.74 -4.22 -12.80
N PHE A 85 4.87 -2.96 -12.42
CA PHE A 85 4.23 -1.88 -13.18
C PHE A 85 4.80 -1.77 -14.60
N THR A 86 6.11 -1.89 -14.75
CA THR A 86 6.72 -1.72 -16.05
C THR A 86 6.51 -2.94 -16.95
N SER A 87 6.35 -4.10 -16.37
CA SER A 87 6.09 -5.32 -17.15
C SER A 87 4.67 -5.40 -17.67
N HIS A 88 3.75 -4.72 -17.00
CA HIS A 88 2.32 -4.81 -17.33
C HIS A 88 1.82 -3.62 -18.13
N THR A 89 2.72 -2.75 -18.57
CA THR A 89 2.33 -1.58 -19.34
C THR A 89 2.44 -1.80 -20.84
N GLY A 90 2.87 -2.98 -21.22
CA GLY A 90 3.11 -3.29 -22.61
C GLY A 90 1.90 -3.24 -23.49
#